data_e5f3964a85540457515c060b968986fc
#
_entry.id   e5f3964a85540457515c060b968986fc
#
_cell.length_a   1.000
_cell.length_b   1.000
_cell.length_c   1.000
_cell.angle_alpha   90.00
_cell.angle_beta   90.00
_cell.angle_gamma   90.00
#
_symmetry.space_group_name_H-M   'P 1'
#
loop_
_entity.id
_entity.type
_entity.pdbx_description
1 polymer ?
#
loop_
_entity_poly.entity_id
_entity_poly.type
_entity_poly.pdbx_seq_one_letter_code
_entity_poly.pdbx_strand_id
1 'polypeptide(L)'
;MEKLLPIPMRRRRVHHHVGQKPTKKRRGWRIALILAVLLLGGGGILLKLRWHAWFGNAPEAPYTTAQEISRVTLTPGEDFTRERTLSWLCGEEPRTSTLLISRITSKGDTLRSRAFTPSAEVIASRSGKGCYYQVKLDSLNVGERYLYRIEVEGARPYSDAFTMPSEAPQTNFIYLGDIQDPAVTESKRNFDYLRRSPEAVDFFAFAGDQIEGPTDTYWRAWYESIGALSGEVPILATPGNHEYLKKGFSRELDVRWVRQFGYPKNGPEDFLGRSYFVDFPLLRFIVLDTTDIMGLGSIRQHRSWLRKVLGESKQPWQIVLFHHAVDCVREGRKNLVMHYVFKDELISGGADLVLQGHDHGYARATTRTSEGDTIAPAFVISSASPKVYRNGFSSVHDRLGSGLQLYQRISIDSTEIRYASYRFPQPIEGHRDSIVPEPRRLYDSIVLYKGEGGLVRIRDYARDLPERFEFNAFGTDSKGRKRAAQYAKEVRDRHEAQEERIRAKK
;
A
#
# COMPACT_ATOMS: atom_id res chain seq x y z
N MET A 1 59.01 -81.24 48.95
CA MET A 1 57.59 -81.36 49.23
C MET A 1 56.85 -80.26 48.56
N GLU A 2 56.43 -80.50 47.33
CA GLU A 2 55.65 -79.51 46.63
C GLU A 2 54.68 -80.21 45.66
N LYS A 3 53.40 -80.05 45.88
CA LYS A 3 52.32 -80.77 45.20
C LYS A 3 52.05 -80.11 43.87
N LEU A 4 52.25 -80.84 42.77
CA LEU A 4 51.80 -80.45 41.43
C LEU A 4 50.28 -80.65 41.31
N LEU A 5 49.57 -79.60 40.88
CA LEU A 5 48.16 -79.62 40.49
C LEU A 5 48.03 -79.75 38.96
N PRO A 6 47.01 -80.44 38.43
CA PRO A 6 46.91 -80.79 37.02
C PRO A 6 46.28 -79.66 36.18
N ILE A 7 46.69 -79.53 34.93
CA ILE A 7 46.26 -78.55 33.88
C ILE A 7 44.89 -78.98 33.30
N PRO A 8 43.89 -78.16 33.21
CA PRO A 8 42.65 -78.49 32.53
C PRO A 8 42.72 -78.33 31.04
N MET A 9 42.25 -79.33 30.28
CA MET A 9 42.14 -79.32 28.82
C MET A 9 41.13 -78.27 28.30
N ARG A 10 41.57 -77.45 27.38
CA ARG A 10 40.71 -76.50 26.66
C ARG A 10 39.83 -77.23 25.66
N ARG A 11 38.50 -77.20 25.81
CA ARG A 11 37.52 -77.61 24.81
C ARG A 11 37.43 -76.48 23.74
N ARG A 12 37.70 -76.79 22.45
CA ARG A 12 37.43 -75.91 21.27
C ARG A 12 35.91 -75.81 21.14
N ARG A 13 35.39 -74.54 21.25
CA ARG A 13 34.01 -74.25 20.85
C ARG A 13 34.04 -73.96 19.32
N VAL A 14 33.25 -74.73 18.57
CA VAL A 14 32.95 -74.51 17.18
C VAL A 14 31.92 -73.34 17.12
N HIS A 15 32.33 -72.20 16.59
CA HIS A 15 31.39 -71.11 16.33
C HIS A 15 30.62 -71.42 15.05
N HIS A 16 29.34 -71.68 15.13
CA HIS A 16 28.42 -71.69 14.04
C HIS A 16 28.16 -70.22 13.67
N HIS A 17 28.65 -69.77 12.47
CA HIS A 17 28.23 -68.56 11.84
C HIS A 17 26.76 -68.64 11.44
N VAL A 18 25.87 -68.08 12.24
CA VAL A 18 24.49 -67.82 11.86
C VAL A 18 24.52 -66.62 10.90
N GLY A 19 24.24 -66.87 9.63
CA GLY A 19 24.15 -65.85 8.63
C GLY A 19 23.06 -64.82 8.98
N GLN A 20 23.45 -63.58 9.31
CA GLN A 20 22.50 -62.51 9.52
C GLN A 20 21.76 -62.19 8.21
N LYS A 21 20.45 -62.44 8.17
CA LYS A 21 19.60 -62.01 7.05
C LYS A 21 19.69 -60.49 6.92
N PRO A 22 19.83 -59.94 5.70
CA PRO A 22 19.94 -58.48 5.50
C PRO A 22 18.66 -57.79 6.00
N THR A 23 18.84 -56.86 6.93
CA THR A 23 17.76 -56.16 7.62
C THR A 23 16.86 -55.37 6.65
N LYS A 24 15.55 -55.49 6.82
CA LYS A 24 14.48 -54.79 6.05
C LYS A 24 14.66 -53.26 5.92
N LYS A 25 15.51 -52.64 6.74
CA LYS A 25 15.84 -51.18 6.70
C LYS A 25 16.42 -50.68 5.39
N ARG A 26 17.23 -51.46 4.66
CA ARG A 26 17.85 -51.04 3.39
C ARG A 26 16.85 -50.93 2.24
N ARG A 27 15.73 -51.68 2.28
CA ARG A 27 14.71 -51.65 1.22
C ARG A 27 13.80 -50.43 1.35
N GLY A 28 13.43 -50.06 2.57
CA GLY A 28 12.63 -48.87 2.86
C GLY A 28 13.33 -47.55 2.47
N TRP A 29 14.63 -47.41 2.73
CA TRP A 29 15.39 -46.21 2.33
C TRP A 29 15.51 -46.07 0.83
N ARG A 30 15.70 -47.14 0.05
CA ARG A 30 15.69 -47.13 -1.40
C ARG A 30 14.35 -46.68 -1.98
N ILE A 31 13.27 -47.16 -1.42
CA ILE A 31 11.91 -46.75 -1.84
C ILE A 31 11.68 -45.28 -1.50
N ALA A 32 12.06 -44.83 -0.30
CA ALA A 32 11.97 -43.43 0.07
C ALA A 32 12.80 -42.51 -0.86
N LEU A 33 14.00 -42.94 -1.24
CA LEU A 33 14.84 -42.20 -2.20
C LEU A 33 14.20 -42.12 -3.59
N ILE A 34 13.66 -43.24 -4.09
CA ILE A 34 12.97 -43.27 -5.38
C ILE A 34 11.74 -42.35 -5.36
N LEU A 35 10.95 -42.40 -4.31
CA LEU A 35 9.79 -41.49 -4.15
C LEU A 35 10.23 -40.04 -4.07
N ALA A 36 11.30 -39.72 -3.33
CA ALA A 36 11.85 -38.37 -3.31
C ALA A 36 12.32 -37.88 -4.66
N VAL A 37 13.01 -38.75 -5.44
CA VAL A 37 13.43 -38.41 -6.82
C VAL A 37 12.24 -38.21 -7.74
N LEU A 38 11.22 -39.06 -7.64
CA LEU A 38 9.98 -38.93 -8.43
C LEU A 38 9.20 -37.63 -8.07
N LEU A 39 9.12 -37.31 -6.77
CA LEU A 39 8.50 -36.07 -6.31
C LEU A 39 9.26 -34.84 -6.77
N LEU A 40 10.61 -34.85 -6.67
CA LEU A 40 11.45 -33.75 -7.16
C LEU A 40 11.39 -33.63 -8.68
N GLY A 41 11.45 -34.76 -9.41
CA GLY A 41 11.32 -34.79 -10.87
C GLY A 41 9.94 -34.31 -11.34
N GLY A 42 8.87 -34.84 -10.74
CA GLY A 42 7.49 -34.42 -11.02
C GLY A 42 7.26 -32.95 -10.65
N GLY A 43 7.77 -32.52 -9.51
CA GLY A 43 7.77 -31.10 -9.09
C GLY A 43 8.51 -30.19 -10.06
N GLY A 44 9.68 -30.62 -10.55
CA GLY A 44 10.47 -29.88 -11.54
C GLY A 44 9.74 -29.76 -12.91
N ILE A 45 9.10 -30.84 -13.35
CA ILE A 45 8.29 -30.83 -14.58
C ILE A 45 7.09 -29.90 -14.41
N LEU A 46 6.37 -30.00 -13.29
CA LEU A 46 5.22 -29.14 -13.00
C LEU A 46 5.64 -27.67 -12.92
N LEU A 47 6.75 -27.38 -12.28
CA LEU A 47 7.34 -26.05 -12.21
C LEU A 47 7.66 -25.51 -13.61
N LYS A 48 8.29 -26.31 -14.47
CA LYS A 48 8.58 -25.92 -15.86
C LYS A 48 7.32 -25.64 -16.66
N LEU A 49 6.33 -26.54 -16.60
CA LEU A 49 5.06 -26.39 -17.33
C LEU A 49 4.23 -25.20 -16.85
N ARG A 50 4.28 -24.88 -15.56
CA ARG A 50 3.53 -23.78 -14.94
C ARG A 50 4.34 -22.51 -14.74
N TRP A 51 5.63 -22.50 -15.13
CA TRP A 51 6.55 -21.40 -14.90
C TRP A 51 5.98 -20.06 -15.33
N HIS A 52 5.50 -19.97 -16.55
CA HIS A 52 4.94 -18.73 -17.09
C HIS A 52 3.66 -18.30 -16.36
N ALA A 53 2.80 -19.25 -16.00
CA ALA A 53 1.58 -18.94 -15.27
C ALA A 53 1.83 -18.45 -13.84
N TRP A 54 2.87 -18.96 -13.18
CA TRP A 54 3.20 -18.59 -11.81
C TRP A 54 4.14 -17.40 -11.70
N PHE A 55 5.12 -17.30 -12.59
CA PHE A 55 6.21 -16.33 -12.52
C PHE A 55 6.29 -15.40 -13.75
N GLY A 56 5.44 -15.58 -14.75
CA GLY A 56 5.35 -14.70 -15.91
C GLY A 56 4.54 -13.44 -15.59
N ASN A 57 4.83 -12.38 -16.32
CA ASN A 57 4.05 -11.15 -16.33
C ASN A 57 3.05 -11.18 -17.47
N ALA A 58 1.92 -10.51 -17.32
CA ALA A 58 1.04 -10.21 -18.43
C ALA A 58 1.84 -9.46 -19.52
N PRO A 59 1.61 -9.75 -20.82
CA PRO A 59 2.29 -9.05 -21.90
C PRO A 59 1.96 -7.55 -21.81
N GLU A 60 2.97 -6.73 -22.08
CA GLU A 60 2.77 -5.30 -22.27
C GLU A 60 2.58 -5.04 -23.77
N ALA A 61 1.48 -4.40 -24.15
CA ALA A 61 1.25 -4.02 -25.55
C ALA A 61 2.33 -3.04 -26.01
N PRO A 62 2.87 -3.18 -27.23
CA PRO A 62 3.79 -2.19 -27.80
C PRO A 62 3.17 -0.80 -27.80
N TYR A 63 3.95 0.19 -27.42
CA TYR A 63 3.52 1.59 -27.40
C TYR A 63 4.62 2.54 -27.87
N THR A 64 4.22 3.69 -28.35
CA THR A 64 5.08 4.85 -28.62
C THR A 64 4.64 6.00 -27.73
N THR A 65 5.60 6.77 -27.22
CA THR A 65 5.31 7.93 -26.40
C THR A 65 5.18 9.17 -27.28
N ALA A 66 4.00 9.77 -27.26
CA ALA A 66 3.73 10.97 -28.03
C ALA A 66 4.60 12.16 -27.61
N GLN A 67 4.89 13.08 -28.54
CA GLN A 67 5.59 14.34 -28.28
C GLN A 67 4.60 15.36 -27.67
N GLU A 68 3.99 14.95 -26.55
CA GLU A 68 3.03 15.74 -25.77
C GLU A 68 3.40 15.66 -24.29
N ILE A 69 3.26 16.77 -23.56
CA ILE A 69 3.47 16.79 -22.13
C ILE A 69 2.30 16.09 -21.46
N SER A 70 2.60 15.00 -20.75
CA SER A 70 1.61 14.15 -20.09
C SER A 70 2.13 13.64 -18.74
N ARG A 71 1.28 13.01 -17.97
CA ARG A 71 1.62 12.41 -16.65
C ARG A 71 2.31 13.41 -15.72
N VAL A 72 1.84 14.66 -15.76
CA VAL A 72 2.36 15.69 -14.86
C VAL A 72 2.00 15.31 -13.43
N THR A 73 3.02 15.21 -12.58
CA THR A 73 2.86 14.74 -11.21
C THR A 73 3.58 15.69 -10.25
N LEU A 74 2.85 16.16 -9.26
CA LEU A 74 3.38 16.95 -8.15
C LEU A 74 3.58 16.03 -6.95
N THR A 75 4.80 15.97 -6.43
CA THR A 75 5.13 15.23 -5.22
C THR A 75 5.81 16.13 -4.19
N PRO A 76 5.72 15.85 -2.89
CA PRO A 76 6.44 16.61 -1.88
C PRO A 76 7.94 16.32 -1.92
N GLY A 77 8.75 17.26 -1.42
CA GLY A 77 10.10 16.99 -0.96
C GLY A 77 10.11 16.46 0.48
N GLU A 78 11.27 16.50 1.13
CA GLU A 78 11.44 16.09 2.53
C GLU A 78 10.73 17.05 3.49
N ASP A 79 10.84 18.34 3.26
CA ASP A 79 10.09 19.40 3.94
C ASP A 79 8.85 19.79 3.12
N PHE A 80 7.67 19.38 3.63
CA PHE A 80 6.40 19.65 2.94
C PHE A 80 6.11 21.16 2.81
N THR A 81 6.63 21.99 3.68
CA THR A 81 6.34 23.44 3.68
C THR A 81 7.15 24.22 2.65
N ARG A 82 8.23 23.64 2.10
CA ARG A 82 9.19 24.35 1.25
C ARG A 82 9.54 23.69 -0.06
N GLU A 83 9.29 22.37 -0.18
CA GLU A 83 9.81 21.58 -1.29
C GLU A 83 8.72 20.85 -2.07
N ARG A 84 8.85 20.84 -3.40
CA ARG A 84 8.05 20.02 -4.32
C ARG A 84 8.95 19.43 -5.39
N THR A 85 8.52 18.30 -5.96
CA THR A 85 9.08 17.81 -7.22
C THR A 85 7.96 17.77 -8.26
N LEU A 86 8.20 18.34 -9.43
CA LEU A 86 7.37 18.17 -10.61
C LEU A 86 8.03 17.18 -11.56
N SER A 87 7.26 16.20 -12.01
CA SER A 87 7.67 15.18 -12.99
C SER A 87 6.68 15.17 -14.15
N TRP A 88 7.15 14.85 -15.35
CA TRP A 88 6.29 14.67 -16.52
C TRP A 88 6.92 13.73 -17.54
N LEU A 89 6.11 13.24 -18.47
CA LEU A 89 6.49 12.42 -19.60
C LEU A 89 6.30 13.20 -20.88
N CYS A 90 7.29 13.20 -21.80
CA CYS A 90 7.17 13.79 -23.13
C CYS A 90 8.14 13.14 -24.12
N GLY A 91 7.60 12.52 -25.18
CA GLY A 91 8.39 11.90 -26.23
C GLY A 91 9.23 10.71 -25.82
N GLU A 92 10.07 10.23 -26.70
CA GLU A 92 10.95 9.06 -26.49
C GLU A 92 12.42 9.41 -26.34
N GLU A 93 12.79 10.65 -26.62
CA GLU A 93 14.17 11.17 -26.56
C GLU A 93 14.21 12.49 -25.80
N PRO A 94 15.32 12.80 -25.13
CA PRO A 94 15.49 14.08 -24.45
C PRO A 94 15.44 15.26 -25.42
N ARG A 95 14.72 16.30 -25.05
CA ARG A 95 14.65 17.58 -25.77
C ARG A 95 14.88 18.72 -24.82
N THR A 96 15.20 19.89 -25.36
CA THR A 96 15.31 21.11 -24.58
C THR A 96 14.00 21.35 -23.86
N SER A 97 14.07 21.48 -22.53
CA SER A 97 12.89 21.68 -21.70
C SER A 97 13.15 22.71 -20.59
N THR A 98 12.14 23.48 -20.28
CA THR A 98 12.17 24.50 -19.22
C THR A 98 10.89 24.44 -18.42
N LEU A 99 11.02 24.48 -17.09
CA LEU A 99 9.92 24.71 -16.17
C LEU A 99 9.96 26.17 -15.68
N LEU A 100 8.90 26.93 -15.95
CA LEU A 100 8.71 28.30 -15.46
C LEU A 100 7.78 28.25 -14.25
N ILE A 101 8.17 28.85 -13.13
CA ILE A 101 7.36 28.97 -11.90
C ILE A 101 7.16 30.44 -11.59
N SER A 102 5.91 30.84 -11.38
CA SER A 102 5.53 32.20 -11.01
C SER A 102 4.63 32.18 -9.78
N ARG A 103 4.89 33.03 -8.81
CA ARG A 103 4.01 33.22 -7.67
C ARG A 103 2.81 34.06 -8.07
N ILE A 104 1.61 33.66 -7.66
CA ILE A 104 0.37 34.40 -7.86
C ILE A 104 0.09 35.21 -6.60
N THR A 105 -0.10 36.52 -6.74
CA THR A 105 -0.49 37.38 -5.63
C THR A 105 -1.96 37.16 -5.24
N SER A 106 -2.35 37.64 -4.05
CA SER A 106 -3.75 37.63 -3.62
C SER A 106 -4.70 38.45 -4.55
N LYS A 107 -4.14 39.36 -5.36
CA LYS A 107 -4.89 40.12 -6.39
C LYS A 107 -4.97 39.38 -7.72
N GLY A 108 -4.33 38.21 -7.86
CA GLY A 108 -4.29 37.44 -9.10
C GLY A 108 -3.16 37.82 -10.06
N ASP A 109 -2.32 38.79 -9.71
CA ASP A 109 -1.18 39.20 -10.55
C ASP A 109 -0.07 38.14 -10.46
N THR A 110 0.57 37.87 -11.59
CA THR A 110 1.70 36.92 -11.66
C THR A 110 3.01 37.69 -11.48
N LEU A 111 3.78 37.30 -10.45
CA LEU A 111 5.13 37.86 -10.24
C LEU A 111 6.13 37.26 -11.22
N ARG A 112 7.35 37.84 -11.25
CA ARG A 112 8.44 37.40 -12.15
C ARG A 112 8.64 35.88 -12.04
N SER A 113 8.69 35.22 -13.19
CA SER A 113 8.93 33.80 -13.31
C SER A 113 10.37 33.43 -12.99
N ARG A 114 10.55 32.30 -12.28
CA ARG A 114 11.85 31.61 -12.13
C ARG A 114 11.87 30.46 -13.13
N ALA A 115 12.99 30.29 -13.83
CA ALA A 115 13.18 29.22 -14.80
C ALA A 115 14.06 28.11 -14.18
N PHE A 116 13.68 26.85 -14.44
CA PHE A 116 14.40 25.66 -14.00
C PHE A 116 14.62 24.74 -15.21
N THR A 117 15.80 24.15 -15.30
CA THR A 117 16.12 23.11 -16.27
C THR A 117 15.86 21.75 -15.64
N PRO A 118 14.97 20.91 -16.20
CA PRO A 118 14.70 19.58 -15.67
C PRO A 118 15.87 18.63 -15.95
N SER A 119 16.02 17.63 -15.09
CA SER A 119 16.72 16.41 -15.49
C SER A 119 15.83 15.61 -16.43
N ALA A 120 16.40 14.99 -17.46
CA ALA A 120 15.69 14.17 -18.42
C ALA A 120 16.32 12.78 -18.50
N GLU A 121 15.48 11.73 -18.48
CA GLU A 121 15.95 10.34 -18.55
C GLU A 121 15.01 9.50 -19.42
N VAL A 122 15.59 8.75 -20.35
CA VAL A 122 14.85 7.78 -21.16
C VAL A 122 14.70 6.49 -20.41
N ILE A 123 13.48 6.07 -20.18
CA ILE A 123 13.13 4.83 -19.53
C ILE A 123 12.59 3.86 -20.57
N ALA A 124 13.30 2.76 -20.77
CA ALA A 124 12.84 1.63 -21.57
C ALA A 124 12.05 0.65 -20.68
N SER A 125 10.81 0.38 -21.06
CA SER A 125 9.99 -0.70 -20.50
C SER A 125 10.13 -1.98 -21.33
N ARG A 126 9.23 -2.94 -21.12
CA ARG A 126 9.24 -4.21 -21.89
C ARG A 126 8.87 -4.07 -23.36
N SER A 127 8.14 -3.02 -23.75
CA SER A 127 7.57 -2.88 -25.11
C SER A 127 7.49 -1.46 -25.65
N GLY A 128 8.18 -0.54 -25.01
CA GLY A 128 8.27 0.86 -25.44
C GLY A 128 9.23 1.64 -24.56
N LYS A 129 9.40 2.91 -24.85
CA LYS A 129 10.22 3.84 -24.06
C LYS A 129 9.54 5.20 -23.93
N GLY A 130 10.00 5.98 -22.96
CA GLY A 130 9.55 7.34 -22.78
C GLY A 130 10.59 8.18 -22.07
N CYS A 131 10.65 9.46 -22.40
CA CYS A 131 11.52 10.43 -21.75
C CYS A 131 10.79 11.09 -20.59
N TYR A 132 11.25 10.85 -19.38
CA TYR A 132 10.75 11.42 -18.14
C TYR A 132 11.61 12.60 -17.72
N TYR A 133 10.96 13.68 -17.31
CA TYR A 133 11.57 14.90 -16.84
C TYR A 133 11.23 15.11 -15.37
N GLN A 134 12.18 15.60 -14.58
CA GLN A 134 11.96 15.96 -13.18
C GLN A 134 12.65 17.27 -12.81
N VAL A 135 11.97 18.07 -11.99
CA VAL A 135 12.53 19.28 -11.36
C VAL A 135 12.22 19.25 -9.87
N LYS A 136 13.26 19.36 -9.05
CA LYS A 136 13.09 19.65 -7.61
C LYS A 136 12.96 21.17 -7.44
N LEU A 137 11.89 21.60 -6.78
CA LEU A 137 11.62 22.97 -6.37
C LEU A 137 11.89 23.07 -4.87
N ASP A 138 12.71 23.99 -4.49
CA ASP A 138 13.00 24.35 -3.11
C ASP A 138 12.65 25.83 -2.85
N SER A 139 12.72 26.24 -1.59
CA SER A 139 12.51 27.64 -1.20
C SER A 139 11.15 28.20 -1.65
N LEU A 140 10.12 27.34 -1.67
CA LEU A 140 8.73 27.74 -1.81
C LEU A 140 8.23 28.33 -0.48
N ASN A 141 7.23 29.20 -0.54
CA ASN A 141 6.68 29.86 0.64
C ASN A 141 5.31 29.29 1.01
N VAL A 142 5.10 29.09 2.30
CA VAL A 142 3.79 28.66 2.87
C VAL A 142 2.69 29.66 2.47
N GLY A 143 1.48 29.16 2.28
CA GLY A 143 0.31 29.97 1.93
C GLY A 143 0.28 30.52 0.51
N GLU A 144 1.37 30.38 -0.23
CA GLU A 144 1.46 30.93 -1.58
C GLU A 144 0.92 29.96 -2.64
N ARG A 145 0.38 30.55 -3.72
CA ARG A 145 -0.03 29.82 -4.91
C ARG A 145 0.97 30.05 -6.03
N TYR A 146 1.33 28.97 -6.72
CA TYR A 146 2.30 28.98 -7.81
C TYR A 146 1.65 28.51 -9.11
N LEU A 147 1.71 29.37 -10.15
CA LEU A 147 1.49 28.95 -11.53
C LEU A 147 2.78 28.33 -12.06
N TYR A 148 2.70 27.22 -12.72
CA TYR A 148 3.82 26.63 -13.43
C TYR A 148 3.50 26.41 -14.91
N ARG A 149 4.53 26.52 -15.75
CA ARG A 149 4.46 26.28 -17.18
C ARG A 149 5.62 25.41 -17.59
N ILE A 150 5.30 24.27 -18.17
CA ILE A 150 6.25 23.32 -18.74
C ILE A 150 6.36 23.58 -20.23
N GLU A 151 7.57 23.75 -20.71
CA GLU A 151 7.89 23.90 -22.13
C GLU A 151 8.88 22.80 -22.54
N VAL A 152 8.57 22.06 -23.59
CA VAL A 152 9.43 21.04 -24.21
C VAL A 152 9.46 21.34 -25.70
N GLU A 153 10.66 21.37 -26.28
CA GLU A 153 10.86 21.59 -27.69
C GLU A 153 10.02 20.65 -28.57
N GLY A 154 9.23 21.18 -29.47
CA GLY A 154 8.34 20.42 -30.36
C GLY A 154 7.05 19.93 -29.70
N ALA A 155 6.76 20.29 -28.46
CA ALA A 155 5.51 19.98 -27.78
C ALA A 155 4.68 21.23 -27.46
N ARG A 156 3.37 21.08 -27.37
CA ARG A 156 2.49 22.14 -26.85
C ARG A 156 2.81 22.37 -25.37
N PRO A 157 3.02 23.63 -24.94
CA PRO A 157 3.23 23.95 -23.54
C PRO A 157 2.07 23.52 -22.66
N TYR A 158 2.38 23.04 -21.44
CA TYR A 158 1.42 22.69 -20.40
C TYR A 158 1.50 23.72 -19.27
N SER A 159 0.35 24.15 -18.73
CA SER A 159 0.31 25.08 -17.60
C SER A 159 -0.74 24.63 -16.60
N ASP A 160 -0.39 24.74 -15.32
CA ASP A 160 -1.27 24.46 -14.18
C ASP A 160 -0.78 25.22 -12.94
N ALA A 161 -1.42 25.01 -11.79
CA ALA A 161 -1.06 25.69 -10.56
C ALA A 161 -1.21 24.78 -9.34
N PHE A 162 -0.37 24.98 -8.35
CA PHE A 162 -0.51 24.35 -7.03
C PHE A 162 -0.44 25.39 -5.91
N THR A 163 -0.97 25.03 -4.76
CA THR A 163 -0.94 25.87 -3.56
C THR A 163 -0.09 25.22 -2.48
N MET A 164 0.76 26.00 -1.83
CA MET A 164 1.52 25.57 -0.66
C MET A 164 0.60 25.54 0.57
N PRO A 165 0.88 24.69 1.57
CA PRO A 165 0.07 24.61 2.80
C PRO A 165 -0.04 25.98 3.46
N SER A 166 -1.16 26.22 4.14
CA SER A 166 -1.37 27.46 4.88
C SER A 166 -0.42 27.57 6.08
N GLU A 167 -0.22 28.79 6.60
CA GLU A 167 0.52 29.01 7.84
C GLU A 167 -0.21 28.47 9.08
N ALA A 168 -1.52 28.23 8.97
CA ALA A 168 -2.29 27.64 10.06
C ALA A 168 -1.75 26.25 10.41
N PRO A 169 -1.57 25.92 11.69
CA PRO A 169 -1.04 24.63 12.11
C PRO A 169 -2.11 23.53 11.99
N GLN A 170 -2.52 23.26 10.77
CA GLN A 170 -3.49 22.22 10.41
C GLN A 170 -3.05 21.55 9.11
N THR A 171 -3.22 20.23 9.03
CA THR A 171 -2.95 19.46 7.83
C THR A 171 -4.19 18.64 7.48
N ASN A 172 -4.65 18.74 6.22
CA ASN A 172 -5.83 18.03 5.72
C ASN A 172 -5.45 17.20 4.51
N PHE A 173 -5.75 15.90 4.53
CA PHE A 173 -5.46 15.07 3.39
C PHE A 173 -6.55 14.01 3.13
N ILE A 174 -6.55 13.49 1.92
CA ILE A 174 -7.38 12.36 1.53
C ILE A 174 -6.50 11.13 1.41
N TYR A 175 -6.89 10.06 2.10
CA TYR A 175 -6.30 8.76 1.95
C TYR A 175 -7.21 7.87 1.10
N LEU A 176 -6.59 7.14 0.18
CA LEU A 176 -7.20 6.16 -0.71
C LEU A 176 -6.40 4.86 -0.63
N GLY A 177 -7.06 3.76 -0.31
CA GLY A 177 -6.51 2.42 -0.52
C GLY A 177 -6.47 2.10 -2.00
N ASP A 178 -6.34 0.81 -2.33
CA ASP A 178 -6.33 0.33 -3.72
C ASP A 178 -7.36 1.07 -4.58
N ILE A 179 -6.91 1.67 -5.69
CA ILE A 179 -7.76 2.46 -6.59
C ILE A 179 -7.71 1.94 -8.03
N GLN A 180 -7.02 0.82 -8.28
CA GLN A 180 -6.93 0.25 -9.60
C GLN A 180 -8.32 0.01 -10.22
N ASP A 181 -8.50 0.55 -11.41
CA ASP A 181 -9.69 0.39 -12.23
C ASP A 181 -9.30 0.36 -13.71
N PRO A 182 -9.11 -0.84 -14.30
CA PRO A 182 -8.70 -0.96 -15.70
C PRO A 182 -9.73 -0.39 -16.69
N ALA A 183 -10.97 -0.20 -16.26
CA ALA A 183 -12.04 0.34 -17.09
C ALA A 183 -12.10 1.89 -17.08
N VAL A 184 -11.35 2.55 -16.19
CA VAL A 184 -11.29 4.04 -16.05
C VAL A 184 -12.66 4.69 -15.73
N THR A 185 -13.68 3.91 -15.44
CA THR A 185 -15.04 4.42 -15.24
C THR A 185 -15.29 4.88 -13.81
N GLU A 186 -15.04 4.01 -12.86
CA GLU A 186 -15.33 4.28 -11.45
C GLU A 186 -14.24 5.14 -10.80
N SER A 187 -12.99 4.86 -11.11
CA SER A 187 -11.86 5.66 -10.61
C SER A 187 -11.96 7.12 -11.09
N LYS A 188 -12.25 7.34 -12.38
CA LYS A 188 -12.44 8.70 -12.92
C LYS A 188 -13.61 9.42 -12.23
N ARG A 189 -14.77 8.77 -12.08
CA ARG A 189 -15.91 9.32 -11.34
C ARG A 189 -15.55 9.69 -9.91
N ASN A 190 -14.80 8.83 -9.22
CA ASN A 190 -14.36 9.06 -7.86
C ASN A 190 -13.42 10.27 -7.74
N PHE A 191 -12.46 10.42 -8.65
CA PHE A 191 -11.58 11.60 -8.70
C PHE A 191 -12.35 12.88 -9.08
N ASP A 192 -13.27 12.82 -10.04
CA ASP A 192 -14.13 13.95 -10.40
C ASP A 192 -15.00 14.39 -9.21
N TYR A 193 -15.47 13.47 -8.39
CA TYR A 193 -16.18 13.79 -7.15
C TYR A 193 -15.26 14.51 -6.14
N LEU A 194 -14.05 13.99 -5.91
CA LEU A 194 -13.09 14.60 -5.00
C LEU A 194 -12.67 16.01 -5.46
N ARG A 195 -12.50 16.21 -6.76
CA ARG A 195 -12.15 17.51 -7.35
C ARG A 195 -13.23 18.59 -7.12
N ARG A 196 -14.48 18.18 -7.09
CA ARG A 196 -15.62 19.10 -6.83
C ARG A 196 -15.84 19.37 -5.35
N SER A 197 -15.11 18.70 -4.46
CA SER A 197 -15.21 18.92 -3.02
C SER A 197 -14.71 20.33 -2.66
N PRO A 198 -15.50 21.14 -1.90
CA PRO A 198 -15.12 22.50 -1.57
C PRO A 198 -14.02 22.59 -0.50
N GLU A 199 -13.68 21.47 0.13
CA GLU A 199 -12.73 21.47 1.24
C GLU A 199 -11.30 21.37 0.75
N ALA A 200 -10.44 22.19 1.32
CA ALA A 200 -9.01 22.17 1.04
C ALA A 200 -8.38 20.82 1.36
N VAL A 201 -7.50 20.39 0.47
CA VAL A 201 -6.72 19.16 0.59
C VAL A 201 -5.26 19.52 0.33
N ASP A 202 -4.42 19.27 1.33
CA ASP A 202 -2.98 19.56 1.21
C ASP A 202 -2.26 18.50 0.36
N PHE A 203 -2.72 17.24 0.42
CA PHE A 203 -2.18 16.14 -0.40
C PHE A 203 -3.12 14.93 -0.48
N PHE A 204 -2.85 14.06 -1.44
CA PHE A 204 -3.42 12.72 -1.52
C PHE A 204 -2.42 11.67 -1.03
N ALA A 205 -2.89 10.69 -0.25
CA ALA A 205 -2.12 9.53 0.19
C ALA A 205 -2.68 8.25 -0.44
N PHE A 206 -1.86 7.50 -1.20
CA PHE A 206 -2.25 6.25 -1.85
C PHE A 206 -1.51 5.06 -1.26
N ALA A 207 -2.26 4.06 -0.79
CA ALA A 207 -1.69 2.86 -0.19
C ALA A 207 -1.28 1.77 -1.22
N GLY A 208 -0.88 2.16 -2.42
CA GLY A 208 -0.43 1.26 -3.48
C GLY A 208 -1.58 0.67 -4.31
N ASP A 209 -1.22 -0.20 -5.27
CA ASP A 209 -2.14 -0.76 -6.25
C ASP A 209 -2.97 0.33 -6.95
N GLN A 210 -2.27 1.34 -7.49
CA GLN A 210 -2.86 2.41 -8.29
C GLN A 210 -3.23 1.92 -9.69
N ILE A 211 -2.56 0.87 -10.16
CA ILE A 211 -2.71 0.23 -11.47
C ILE A 211 -3.01 -1.27 -11.33
N GLU A 212 -3.60 -1.88 -12.35
CA GLU A 212 -3.87 -3.34 -12.36
C GLU A 212 -2.62 -4.17 -12.68
N GLY A 213 -1.60 -3.55 -13.25
CA GLY A 213 -0.31 -4.19 -13.55
C GLY A 213 0.67 -3.21 -14.18
N PRO A 214 1.99 -3.50 -14.12
CA PRO A 214 3.03 -2.56 -14.51
C PRO A 214 3.16 -2.48 -16.05
N THR A 215 2.21 -1.83 -16.69
CA THR A 215 2.19 -1.57 -18.14
C THR A 215 1.89 -0.10 -18.44
N ASP A 216 2.30 0.37 -19.60
CA ASP A 216 2.00 1.74 -20.05
C ASP A 216 0.50 2.01 -20.13
N THR A 217 -0.28 1.02 -20.59
CA THR A 217 -1.74 1.11 -20.70
C THR A 217 -2.40 1.40 -19.35
N TYR A 218 -2.00 0.70 -18.29
CA TYR A 218 -2.57 0.91 -16.96
C TYR A 218 -2.10 2.20 -16.30
N TRP A 219 -0.84 2.62 -16.52
CA TRP A 219 -0.39 3.95 -16.10
C TRP A 219 -1.17 5.05 -16.81
N ARG A 220 -1.41 4.93 -18.11
CA ARG A 220 -2.24 5.88 -18.87
C ARG A 220 -3.64 5.97 -18.29
N ALA A 221 -4.27 4.82 -18.02
CA ALA A 221 -5.60 4.74 -17.41
C ALA A 221 -5.66 5.43 -16.05
N TRP A 222 -4.64 5.24 -15.20
CA TRP A 222 -4.57 5.92 -13.92
C TRP A 222 -4.46 7.43 -14.06
N TYR A 223 -3.55 7.93 -14.93
CA TYR A 223 -3.42 9.36 -15.18
C TYR A 223 -4.68 9.99 -15.84
N GLU A 224 -5.36 9.25 -16.69
CA GLU A 224 -6.65 9.66 -17.23
C GLU A 224 -7.72 9.79 -16.15
N SER A 225 -7.72 8.87 -15.18
CA SER A 225 -8.67 8.89 -14.07
C SER A 225 -8.43 10.05 -13.11
N ILE A 226 -7.20 10.28 -12.67
CA ILE A 226 -6.86 11.34 -11.71
C ILE A 226 -6.90 12.74 -12.36
N GLY A 227 -6.61 12.82 -13.67
CA GLY A 227 -6.64 14.06 -14.43
C GLY A 227 -5.68 15.12 -13.90
N ALA A 228 -6.08 16.38 -13.91
CA ALA A 228 -5.26 17.50 -13.46
C ALA A 228 -4.89 17.46 -11.97
N LEU A 229 -5.66 16.75 -11.14
CA LEU A 229 -5.35 16.63 -9.71
C LEU A 229 -3.91 16.16 -9.45
N SER A 230 -3.32 15.34 -10.35
CA SER A 230 -1.95 14.88 -10.20
C SER A 230 -0.89 16.00 -10.29
N GLY A 231 -1.20 17.10 -10.96
CA GLY A 231 -0.35 18.29 -11.08
C GLY A 231 -0.74 19.43 -10.13
N GLU A 232 -1.97 19.42 -9.60
CA GLU A 232 -2.53 20.48 -8.75
C GLU A 232 -2.28 20.21 -7.25
N VAL A 233 -2.36 18.92 -6.84
CA VAL A 233 -2.29 18.50 -5.43
C VAL A 233 -1.17 17.46 -5.25
N PRO A 234 -0.27 17.65 -4.27
CA PRO A 234 0.82 16.72 -4.03
C PRO A 234 0.33 15.29 -3.75
N ILE A 235 1.04 14.31 -4.31
CA ILE A 235 0.77 12.89 -4.13
C ILE A 235 1.85 12.26 -3.26
N LEU A 236 1.45 11.56 -2.20
CA LEU A 236 2.26 10.62 -1.44
C LEU A 236 1.75 9.21 -1.71
N ALA A 237 2.60 8.33 -2.19
CA ALA A 237 2.20 6.96 -2.49
C ALA A 237 3.26 5.94 -2.08
N THR A 238 2.81 4.76 -1.69
CA THR A 238 3.64 3.55 -1.61
C THR A 238 3.38 2.68 -2.83
N PRO A 239 4.36 1.93 -3.35
CA PRO A 239 4.06 0.94 -4.37
C PRO A 239 3.33 -0.27 -3.75
N GLY A 240 2.28 -0.75 -4.42
CA GLY A 240 1.62 -2.01 -4.12
C GLY A 240 2.20 -3.17 -4.94
N ASN A 241 1.60 -4.34 -4.84
CA ASN A 241 2.10 -5.51 -5.57
C ASN A 241 1.79 -5.46 -7.08
N HIS A 242 0.84 -4.63 -7.50
CA HIS A 242 0.49 -4.43 -8.90
C HIS A 242 1.44 -3.44 -9.62
N GLU A 243 2.25 -2.67 -8.90
CA GLU A 243 3.35 -1.87 -9.44
C GLU A 243 4.62 -2.69 -9.71
N TYR A 244 4.63 -3.97 -9.35
CA TYR A 244 5.80 -4.85 -9.45
C TYR A 244 5.69 -5.89 -10.56
N LEU A 245 6.78 -6.06 -11.29
CA LEU A 245 7.00 -7.20 -12.20
C LEU A 245 7.43 -8.43 -11.40
N LYS A 246 6.95 -9.60 -11.82
CA LYS A 246 7.47 -10.88 -11.35
C LYS A 246 8.80 -11.15 -12.05
N LYS A 247 9.84 -11.52 -11.29
CA LYS A 247 11.16 -11.89 -11.80
C LYS A 247 11.55 -13.24 -11.19
N GLY A 248 10.99 -14.32 -11.73
CA GLY A 248 11.12 -15.64 -11.13
C GLY A 248 10.52 -15.67 -9.72
N PHE A 249 11.32 -15.96 -8.71
CA PHE A 249 10.91 -15.97 -7.30
C PHE A 249 10.95 -14.58 -6.62
N SER A 250 11.50 -13.58 -7.28
CA SER A 250 11.56 -12.20 -6.80
C SER A 250 10.55 -11.30 -7.52
N ARG A 251 10.50 -10.06 -7.09
CA ARG A 251 9.72 -9.00 -7.73
C ARG A 251 10.62 -7.80 -8.00
N GLU A 252 10.33 -7.05 -9.04
CA GLU A 252 11.06 -5.84 -9.43
C GLU A 252 10.04 -4.71 -9.66
N LEU A 253 10.26 -3.59 -8.98
CA LEU A 253 9.40 -2.41 -9.16
C LEU A 253 9.48 -1.93 -10.62
N ASP A 254 8.35 -1.52 -11.18
CA ASP A 254 8.28 -0.90 -12.50
C ASP A 254 9.28 0.26 -12.59
N VAL A 255 10.15 0.21 -13.58
CA VAL A 255 11.21 1.20 -13.81
C VAL A 255 10.69 2.64 -13.96
N ARG A 256 9.40 2.80 -14.31
CA ARG A 256 8.72 4.10 -14.43
C ARG A 256 8.43 4.76 -13.09
N TRP A 257 8.29 3.99 -11.99
CA TRP A 257 7.85 4.49 -10.69
C TRP A 257 8.66 5.68 -10.20
N VAL A 258 9.96 5.51 -10.02
CA VAL A 258 10.84 6.55 -9.47
C VAL A 258 11.02 7.75 -10.39
N ARG A 259 10.54 7.66 -11.63
CA ARG A 259 10.56 8.76 -12.60
C ARG A 259 9.22 9.49 -12.68
N GLN A 260 8.13 8.81 -12.39
CA GLN A 260 6.81 9.41 -12.26
C GLN A 260 6.65 10.11 -10.91
N PHE A 261 7.22 9.51 -9.85
CA PHE A 261 7.12 10.01 -8.48
C PHE A 261 8.48 10.41 -7.95
N GLY A 262 8.72 11.72 -7.85
CA GLY A 262 9.98 12.29 -7.39
C GLY A 262 10.09 12.38 -5.87
N TYR A 263 9.90 11.27 -5.15
CA TYR A 263 9.90 11.24 -3.69
C TYR A 263 11.27 11.49 -3.06
N PRO A 264 11.32 11.91 -1.77
CA PRO A 264 12.56 12.06 -1.02
C PRO A 264 13.44 10.82 -1.05
N LYS A 265 14.76 11.03 -1.04
CA LYS A 265 15.77 9.96 -1.02
C LYS A 265 16.34 9.76 0.39
N ASN A 266 15.46 9.75 1.40
CA ASN A 266 15.79 9.57 2.81
C ASN A 266 15.38 8.21 3.38
N GLY A 267 15.00 7.29 2.51
CA GLY A 267 14.71 5.87 2.80
C GLY A 267 15.97 5.02 3.01
N PRO A 268 15.79 3.69 3.19
CA PRO A 268 16.91 2.75 3.15
C PRO A 268 17.63 2.83 1.79
N GLU A 269 18.95 2.65 1.78
CA GLU A 269 19.83 2.93 0.62
C GLU A 269 19.35 2.27 -0.69
N ASP A 270 18.94 1.00 -0.65
CA ASP A 270 18.46 0.25 -1.82
C ASP A 270 17.01 0.58 -2.22
N PHE A 271 16.30 1.42 -1.43
CA PHE A 271 14.86 1.67 -1.55
C PHE A 271 14.51 3.15 -1.66
N LEU A 272 15.45 3.96 -2.13
CA LEU A 272 15.28 5.40 -2.29
C LEU A 272 14.13 5.73 -3.27
N GLY A 273 13.24 6.62 -2.84
CA GLY A 273 12.04 7.01 -3.61
C GLY A 273 10.92 5.95 -3.62
N ARG A 274 11.05 4.88 -2.82
CA ARG A 274 10.03 3.83 -2.61
C ARG A 274 9.61 3.73 -1.16
N SER A 275 10.60 3.76 -0.24
CA SER A 275 10.40 4.00 1.18
C SER A 275 11.03 5.35 1.51
N TYR A 276 10.31 6.21 2.22
CA TYR A 276 10.72 7.58 2.51
C TYR A 276 9.88 8.17 3.64
N PHE A 277 10.27 9.34 4.13
CA PHE A 277 9.40 10.15 4.98
C PHE A 277 9.33 11.59 4.49
N VAL A 278 8.27 12.28 4.90
CA VAL A 278 8.04 13.71 4.66
C VAL A 278 7.67 14.35 5.99
N ASP A 279 8.35 15.44 6.33
CA ASP A 279 8.07 16.21 7.53
C ASP A 279 7.12 17.39 7.23
N PHE A 280 6.07 17.45 8.02
CA PHE A 280 5.10 18.53 8.11
C PHE A 280 5.28 19.23 9.46
N PRO A 281 4.73 20.43 9.67
CA PRO A 281 4.82 21.11 10.96
C PRO A 281 4.29 20.27 12.14
N LEU A 282 3.22 19.49 11.90
CA LEU A 282 2.52 18.73 12.93
C LEU A 282 2.71 17.22 12.86
N LEU A 283 3.21 16.68 11.75
CA LEU A 283 3.34 15.23 11.60
C LEU A 283 4.57 14.85 10.79
N ARG A 284 5.11 13.66 11.07
CA ARG A 284 5.96 12.92 10.15
C ARG A 284 5.12 11.88 9.42
N PHE A 285 5.12 11.95 8.10
CA PHE A 285 4.45 10.98 7.23
C PHE A 285 5.48 10.01 6.68
N ILE A 286 5.39 8.73 7.08
CA ILE A 286 6.37 7.67 6.76
C ILE A 286 5.74 6.72 5.77
N VAL A 287 6.46 6.40 4.70
CA VAL A 287 6.02 5.49 3.64
C VAL A 287 6.95 4.28 3.55
N LEU A 288 6.39 3.07 3.52
CA LEU A 288 7.13 1.81 3.42
C LEU A 288 6.75 1.04 2.16
N ASP A 289 7.74 0.56 1.43
CA ASP A 289 7.58 -0.41 0.34
C ASP A 289 7.44 -1.83 0.90
N THR A 290 6.23 -2.20 1.23
CA THR A 290 5.96 -3.53 1.81
C THR A 290 5.92 -4.65 0.77
N THR A 291 5.85 -4.35 -0.51
CA THR A 291 5.93 -5.37 -1.56
C THR A 291 7.31 -6.00 -1.58
N ASP A 292 8.36 -5.21 -1.43
CA ASP A 292 9.72 -5.71 -1.32
C ASP A 292 9.96 -6.42 0.02
N ILE A 293 9.45 -5.87 1.14
CA ILE A 293 9.50 -6.49 2.47
C ILE A 293 8.91 -7.90 2.46
N MET A 294 7.77 -8.10 1.78
CA MET A 294 7.13 -9.42 1.65
C MET A 294 7.97 -10.41 0.83
N GLY A 295 8.93 -9.94 0.03
CA GLY A 295 9.94 -10.76 -0.63
C GLY A 295 11.05 -11.28 0.29
N LEU A 296 11.04 -10.90 1.57
CA LEU A 296 11.94 -11.31 2.67
C LEU A 296 13.36 -10.72 2.61
N GLY A 297 13.83 -10.22 1.47
CA GLY A 297 15.21 -9.74 1.30
C GLY A 297 15.55 -8.47 2.07
N SER A 298 14.58 -7.58 2.29
CA SER A 298 14.79 -6.24 2.82
C SER A 298 14.27 -6.00 4.24
N ILE A 299 13.75 -7.03 4.91
CA ILE A 299 13.13 -6.92 6.25
C ILE A 299 14.03 -6.18 7.23
N ARG A 300 15.30 -6.59 7.31
CA ARG A 300 16.26 -6.00 8.27
C ARG A 300 16.51 -4.52 8.01
N GLN A 301 16.68 -4.12 6.75
CA GLN A 301 16.94 -2.75 6.34
C GLN A 301 15.74 -1.84 6.67
N HIS A 302 14.53 -2.24 6.24
CA HIS A 302 13.30 -1.49 6.51
C HIS A 302 12.98 -1.41 8.00
N ARG A 303 13.15 -2.50 8.74
CA ARG A 303 12.93 -2.53 10.19
C ARG A 303 13.88 -1.57 10.93
N SER A 304 15.18 -1.61 10.61
CA SER A 304 16.17 -0.72 11.20
C SER A 304 15.88 0.74 10.88
N TRP A 305 15.57 1.03 9.62
CA TRP A 305 15.23 2.37 9.17
C TRP A 305 13.92 2.88 9.82
N LEU A 306 12.87 2.06 9.88
CA LEU A 306 11.60 2.43 10.50
C LEU A 306 11.78 2.81 11.99
N ARG A 307 12.50 1.99 12.76
CA ARG A 307 12.84 2.32 14.16
C ARG A 307 13.55 3.66 14.29
N LYS A 308 14.52 3.90 13.41
CA LYS A 308 15.27 5.14 13.40
C LYS A 308 14.36 6.33 13.14
N VAL A 309 13.58 6.32 12.07
CA VAL A 309 12.75 7.46 11.66
C VAL A 309 11.59 7.73 12.60
N LEU A 310 11.01 6.70 13.23
CA LEU A 310 10.02 6.86 14.29
C LEU A 310 10.65 7.49 15.52
N GLY A 311 11.81 6.96 15.98
CA GLY A 311 12.47 7.45 17.20
C GLY A 311 13.10 8.85 17.08
N GLU A 312 13.47 9.28 15.88
CA GLU A 312 14.05 10.59 15.60
C GLU A 312 13.02 11.68 15.29
N SER A 313 11.74 11.32 15.16
CA SER A 313 10.68 12.28 14.87
C SER A 313 10.53 13.30 15.99
N LYS A 314 10.44 14.57 15.60
CA LYS A 314 10.15 15.69 16.51
C LYS A 314 8.73 16.21 16.34
N GLN A 315 8.01 15.71 15.35
CA GLN A 315 6.64 16.11 15.08
C GLN A 315 5.69 15.53 16.13
N PRO A 316 4.60 16.25 16.46
CA PRO A 316 3.59 15.79 17.41
C PRO A 316 2.95 14.45 17.06
N TRP A 317 2.82 14.16 15.74
CA TRP A 317 2.11 12.98 15.24
C TRP A 317 2.98 12.18 14.27
N GLN A 318 2.73 10.86 14.20
CA GLN A 318 3.43 9.95 13.30
C GLN A 318 2.41 9.08 12.54
N ILE A 319 2.36 9.27 11.22
CA ILE A 319 1.48 8.48 10.34
C ILE A 319 2.34 7.59 9.46
N VAL A 320 1.97 6.31 9.34
CA VAL A 320 2.70 5.35 8.52
C VAL A 320 1.77 4.80 7.43
N LEU A 321 2.22 4.85 6.18
CA LEU A 321 1.51 4.38 5.00
C LEU A 321 2.26 3.23 4.36
N PHE A 322 1.56 2.13 4.08
CA PHE A 322 2.08 1.02 3.31
C PHE A 322 0.95 0.15 2.71
N HIS A 323 1.32 -0.76 1.79
CA HIS A 323 0.32 -1.53 1.06
C HIS A 323 -0.20 -2.77 1.81
N HIS A 324 0.68 -3.70 2.22
CA HIS A 324 0.28 -5.00 2.79
C HIS A 324 -0.13 -4.89 4.26
N ALA A 325 -1.37 -5.19 4.57
CA ALA A 325 -1.94 -5.05 5.91
C ALA A 325 -1.26 -5.93 6.98
N VAL A 326 -1.17 -5.43 8.21
CA VAL A 326 -0.66 -6.19 9.37
C VAL A 326 -1.68 -7.22 9.85
N ASP A 327 -2.94 -6.85 9.92
CA ASP A 327 -4.06 -7.73 10.26
C ASP A 327 -5.03 -7.78 9.08
N CYS A 328 -4.85 -8.77 8.21
CA CYS A 328 -5.60 -8.86 6.96
C CYS A 328 -7.10 -9.02 7.18
N VAL A 329 -7.91 -8.32 6.40
CA VAL A 329 -9.37 -8.44 6.40
C VAL A 329 -9.87 -9.41 5.34
N ARG A 330 -9.13 -9.65 4.27
CA ARG A 330 -9.49 -10.64 3.25
C ARG A 330 -9.46 -12.04 3.82
N GLU A 331 -10.54 -12.80 3.61
CA GLU A 331 -10.64 -14.21 4.05
C GLU A 331 -9.43 -15.05 3.61
N GLY A 332 -8.84 -15.77 4.58
CA GLY A 332 -7.73 -16.70 4.34
C GLY A 332 -6.37 -16.06 4.08
N ARG A 333 -6.28 -14.72 4.02
CA ARG A 333 -5.00 -14.01 3.86
C ARG A 333 -4.29 -13.84 5.19
N LYS A 334 -2.95 -13.95 5.17
CA LYS A 334 -2.07 -13.66 6.31
C LYS A 334 -0.77 -13.08 5.81
N ASN A 335 -0.40 -11.90 6.30
CA ASN A 335 0.88 -11.26 6.03
C ASN A 335 1.80 -11.45 7.26
N LEU A 336 2.39 -12.64 7.40
CA LEU A 336 3.10 -13.04 8.61
C LEU A 336 4.23 -12.08 9.00
N VAL A 337 4.98 -11.58 8.01
CA VAL A 337 6.08 -10.62 8.27
C VAL A 337 5.53 -9.31 8.80
N MET A 338 4.46 -8.78 8.20
CA MET A 338 3.84 -7.54 8.67
C MET A 338 3.25 -7.70 10.06
N HIS A 339 2.57 -8.83 10.31
CA HIS A 339 1.94 -9.11 11.58
C HIS A 339 2.95 -9.33 12.73
N TYR A 340 3.95 -10.21 12.53
CA TYR A 340 4.85 -10.61 13.62
C TYR A 340 6.12 -9.75 13.76
N VAL A 341 6.46 -8.97 12.73
CA VAL A 341 7.71 -8.19 12.74
C VAL A 341 7.42 -6.70 12.77
N PHE A 342 6.55 -6.20 11.88
CA PHE A 342 6.34 -4.76 11.73
C PHE A 342 5.27 -4.20 12.65
N LYS A 343 4.26 -4.98 13.05
CA LYS A 343 3.22 -4.52 13.98
C LYS A 343 3.80 -4.04 15.30
N ASP A 344 4.69 -4.84 15.91
CA ASP A 344 5.34 -4.49 17.17
C ASP A 344 6.26 -3.27 17.03
N GLU A 345 6.95 -3.12 15.88
CA GLU A 345 7.76 -1.92 15.62
C GLU A 345 6.92 -0.64 15.52
N LEU A 346 5.73 -0.74 14.91
CA LEU A 346 4.81 0.40 14.78
C LEU A 346 4.23 0.80 16.15
N ILE A 347 3.84 -0.18 16.96
CA ILE A 347 3.30 0.08 18.30
C ILE A 347 4.39 0.67 19.21
N SER A 348 5.54 0.01 19.31
CA SER A 348 6.62 0.42 20.20
C SER A 348 7.34 1.69 19.74
N GLY A 349 7.34 1.96 18.44
CA GLY A 349 7.91 3.15 17.82
C GLY A 349 7.04 4.40 17.94
N GLY A 350 5.80 4.27 18.43
CA GLY A 350 4.89 5.41 18.65
C GLY A 350 4.22 5.91 17.37
N ALA A 351 3.91 5.01 16.40
CA ALA A 351 3.02 5.36 15.32
C ALA A 351 1.62 5.67 15.87
N ASP A 352 0.93 6.69 15.34
CA ASP A 352 -0.42 7.06 15.78
C ASP A 352 -1.50 6.49 14.88
N LEU A 353 -1.30 6.59 13.55
CA LEU A 353 -2.24 6.12 12.54
C LEU A 353 -1.49 5.35 11.45
N VAL A 354 -1.96 4.14 11.12
CA VAL A 354 -1.35 3.28 10.11
C VAL A 354 -2.37 3.03 8.99
N LEU A 355 -2.02 3.46 7.78
CA LEU A 355 -2.88 3.42 6.59
C LEU A 355 -2.41 2.31 5.65
N GLN A 356 -3.34 1.43 5.23
CA GLN A 356 -3.01 0.18 4.52
C GLN A 356 -4.02 -0.12 3.40
N GLY A 357 -3.60 -0.90 2.40
CA GLY A 357 -4.43 -1.34 1.27
C GLY A 357 -4.55 -2.85 1.13
N HIS A 358 -4.47 -3.34 -0.13
CA HIS A 358 -4.29 -4.73 -0.54
C HIS A 358 -5.49 -5.67 -0.42
N ASP A 359 -6.35 -5.47 0.55
CA ASP A 359 -7.38 -6.46 0.88
C ASP A 359 -8.74 -6.17 0.24
N HIS A 360 -8.89 -5.08 -0.53
CA HIS A 360 -10.12 -4.66 -1.21
C HIS A 360 -11.38 -4.79 -0.33
N GLY A 361 -11.23 -4.38 0.92
CA GLY A 361 -12.26 -4.33 1.94
C GLY A 361 -11.91 -3.23 2.94
N TYR A 362 -12.78 -3.02 3.90
CA TYR A 362 -12.54 -2.08 4.98
C TYR A 362 -12.34 -2.82 6.31
N ALA A 363 -11.30 -2.41 7.04
CA ALA A 363 -11.15 -2.81 8.43
C ALA A 363 -10.47 -1.70 9.23
N ARG A 364 -10.87 -1.57 10.49
CA ARG A 364 -10.15 -0.80 11.50
C ARG A 364 -9.88 -1.69 12.71
N ALA A 365 -8.63 -1.68 13.15
CA ALA A 365 -8.20 -2.29 14.41
C ALA A 365 -7.49 -1.23 15.24
N THR A 366 -7.62 -1.29 16.56
CA THR A 366 -6.95 -0.37 17.48
C THR A 366 -6.15 -1.15 18.51
N THR A 367 -5.11 -0.53 19.01
CA THR A 367 -4.34 -1.09 20.13
C THR A 367 -5.12 -0.91 21.43
N ARG A 368 -4.92 -1.82 22.39
CA ARG A 368 -5.58 -1.76 23.70
C ARG A 368 -4.55 -1.87 24.82
N THR A 369 -4.77 -1.13 25.88
CA THR A 369 -4.03 -1.29 27.14
C THR A 369 -4.47 -2.57 27.86
N SER A 370 -3.72 -2.99 28.86
CA SER A 370 -4.11 -4.10 29.77
C SER A 370 -5.43 -3.83 30.50
N GLU A 371 -5.79 -2.57 30.70
CA GLU A 371 -7.04 -2.12 31.33
C GLU A 371 -8.21 -2.03 30.34
N GLY A 372 -7.95 -2.25 29.04
CA GLY A 372 -8.96 -2.24 27.98
C GLY A 372 -9.19 -0.90 27.30
N ASP A 373 -8.43 0.14 27.65
CA ASP A 373 -8.48 1.44 26.98
C ASP A 373 -8.04 1.33 25.52
N THR A 374 -8.72 2.04 24.65
CA THR A 374 -8.38 2.10 23.23
C THR A 374 -7.35 3.21 22.98
N ILE A 375 -6.20 2.82 22.45
CA ILE A 375 -5.04 3.69 22.24
C ILE A 375 -4.47 3.54 20.82
N ALA A 376 -3.60 4.48 20.43
CA ALA A 376 -2.83 4.39 19.20
C ALA A 376 -1.83 3.20 19.23
N PRO A 377 -1.42 2.68 18.06
CA PRO A 377 -1.91 3.10 16.76
C PRO A 377 -3.30 2.54 16.42
N ALA A 378 -4.02 3.31 15.57
CA ALA A 378 -5.14 2.77 14.80
C ALA A 378 -4.62 2.24 13.47
N PHE A 379 -4.94 0.99 13.14
CA PHE A 379 -4.63 0.36 11.86
C PHE A 379 -5.87 0.37 10.98
N VAL A 380 -5.76 0.97 9.80
CA VAL A 380 -6.87 1.07 8.86
C VAL A 380 -6.52 0.42 7.54
N ILE A 381 -7.40 -0.44 7.05
CA ILE A 381 -7.38 -0.99 5.69
C ILE A 381 -8.55 -0.36 4.94
N SER A 382 -8.30 0.16 3.74
CA SER A 382 -9.35 0.71 2.88
C SER A 382 -9.14 0.37 1.42
N SER A 383 -10.18 0.54 0.61
CA SER A 383 -10.13 0.40 -0.84
C SER A 383 -11.12 1.34 -1.51
N ALA A 384 -10.69 1.97 -2.60
CA ALA A 384 -11.50 2.76 -3.52
C ALA A 384 -11.75 2.04 -4.86
N SER A 385 -11.15 0.85 -5.05
CA SER A 385 -11.30 0.03 -6.24
C SER A 385 -12.71 -0.57 -6.35
N PRO A 386 -13.24 -0.77 -7.58
CA PRO A 386 -14.45 -1.55 -7.80
C PRO A 386 -14.27 -3.05 -7.51
N LYS A 387 -13.04 -3.53 -7.40
CA LYS A 387 -12.70 -4.91 -7.08
C LYS A 387 -12.97 -5.20 -5.61
N VAL A 388 -13.66 -6.29 -5.32
CA VAL A 388 -14.08 -6.65 -3.97
C VAL A 388 -13.61 -8.04 -3.60
N TYR A 389 -13.10 -8.19 -2.38
CA TYR A 389 -12.83 -9.51 -1.79
C TYR A 389 -13.78 -9.79 -0.62
N ARG A 390 -13.99 -11.08 -0.36
CA ARG A 390 -14.72 -11.53 0.80
C ARG A 390 -13.93 -11.26 2.08
N ASN A 391 -14.57 -10.63 3.06
CA ASN A 391 -13.97 -10.41 4.37
C ASN A 391 -13.92 -11.70 5.19
N GLY A 392 -12.87 -11.82 6.02
CA GLY A 392 -12.84 -12.69 7.16
C GLY A 392 -13.32 -11.91 8.40
N PHE A 393 -13.98 -12.62 9.33
CA PHE A 393 -14.51 -12.03 10.55
C PHE A 393 -13.57 -12.33 11.71
N SER A 394 -12.59 -11.46 11.96
CA SER A 394 -11.66 -11.56 13.07
C SER A 394 -12.06 -10.62 14.21
N SER A 395 -11.87 -11.07 15.45
CA SER A 395 -12.13 -10.26 16.66
C SER A 395 -11.12 -9.12 16.85
N VAL A 396 -10.01 -9.12 16.10
CA VAL A 396 -9.01 -8.04 16.14
C VAL A 396 -9.56 -6.73 15.55
N HIS A 397 -10.55 -6.81 14.66
CA HIS A 397 -11.09 -5.66 13.97
C HIS A 397 -12.27 -5.04 14.76
N ASP A 398 -12.14 -3.78 15.12
CA ASP A 398 -13.22 -3.00 15.76
C ASP A 398 -14.34 -2.70 14.77
N ARG A 399 -14.00 -2.47 13.48
CA ARG A 399 -14.94 -2.20 12.40
C ARG A 399 -14.56 -2.93 11.12
N LEU A 400 -15.57 -3.42 10.38
CA LEU A 400 -15.40 -4.18 9.15
C LEU A 400 -16.34 -3.67 8.05
N GLY A 401 -16.01 -3.96 6.79
CA GLY A 401 -16.88 -3.73 5.63
C GLY A 401 -16.36 -4.37 4.34
N SER A 402 -17.25 -4.76 3.45
CA SER A 402 -16.92 -5.24 2.10
C SER A 402 -17.88 -4.70 1.04
N GLY A 403 -17.43 -4.66 -0.21
CA GLY A 403 -18.21 -4.13 -1.33
C GLY A 403 -18.37 -2.61 -1.30
N LEU A 404 -17.46 -1.91 -0.64
CA LEU A 404 -17.52 -0.47 -0.42
C LEU A 404 -16.34 0.19 -1.12
N GLN A 405 -16.62 1.21 -1.91
CA GLN A 405 -15.62 2.15 -2.40
C GLN A 405 -15.57 3.33 -1.44
N LEU A 406 -14.42 3.48 -0.78
CA LEU A 406 -14.25 4.42 0.32
C LEU A 406 -13.10 5.39 0.05
N TYR A 407 -13.26 6.61 0.55
CA TYR A 407 -12.19 7.56 0.73
C TYR A 407 -12.18 8.07 2.17
N GLN A 408 -11.03 8.42 2.67
CA GLN A 408 -10.89 8.92 4.03
C GLN A 408 -10.41 10.35 4.01
N ARG A 409 -11.03 11.18 4.84
CA ARG A 409 -10.57 12.52 5.14
C ARG A 409 -9.91 12.52 6.51
N ILE A 410 -8.68 12.96 6.55
CA ILE A 410 -7.91 13.08 7.79
C ILE A 410 -7.56 14.55 7.97
N SER A 411 -7.90 15.08 9.15
CA SER A 411 -7.57 16.44 9.57
C SER A 411 -6.76 16.38 10.85
N ILE A 412 -5.66 17.09 10.89
CA ILE A 412 -4.68 17.03 11.98
C ILE A 412 -4.43 18.44 12.47
N ASP A 413 -4.56 18.63 13.77
CA ASP A 413 -4.09 19.81 14.48
C ASP A 413 -3.11 19.41 15.60
N SER A 414 -2.68 20.38 16.44
CA SER A 414 -1.71 20.12 17.51
C SER A 414 -2.25 19.18 18.60
N THR A 415 -3.56 19.01 18.72
CA THR A 415 -4.23 18.32 19.81
C THR A 415 -4.84 16.99 19.41
N GLU A 416 -5.26 16.86 18.14
CA GLU A 416 -5.96 15.65 17.68
C GLU A 416 -5.80 15.34 16.19
N ILE A 417 -6.00 14.07 15.86
CA ILE A 417 -6.21 13.56 14.50
C ILE A 417 -7.67 13.16 14.38
N ARG A 418 -8.41 13.83 13.49
CA ARG A 418 -9.78 13.45 13.11
C ARG A 418 -9.70 12.59 11.84
N TYR A 419 -10.14 11.37 11.96
CA TYR A 419 -10.26 10.43 10.84
C TYR A 419 -11.73 10.19 10.56
N ALA A 420 -12.14 10.32 9.30
CA ALA A 420 -13.48 9.99 8.83
C ALA A 420 -13.45 9.29 7.49
N SER A 421 -14.09 8.13 7.40
CA SER A 421 -14.24 7.34 6.18
C SER A 421 -15.62 7.55 5.58
N TYR A 422 -15.67 7.85 4.30
CA TYR A 422 -16.89 8.12 3.55
C TYR A 422 -17.02 7.15 2.38
N ARG A 423 -18.26 6.81 2.05
CA ARG A 423 -18.58 6.08 0.82
C ARG A 423 -18.60 7.04 -0.35
N PHE A 424 -17.98 6.62 -1.45
CA PHE A 424 -18.20 7.31 -2.73
C PHE A 424 -19.67 7.22 -3.14
N PRO A 425 -20.23 8.29 -3.76
CA PRO A 425 -21.56 8.24 -4.33
C PRO A 425 -21.67 7.12 -5.36
N GLN A 426 -22.77 6.36 -5.31
CA GLN A 426 -23.04 5.36 -6.33
C GLN A 426 -23.62 6.04 -7.59
N PRO A 427 -23.35 5.51 -8.80
CA PRO A 427 -23.96 6.02 -10.01
C PRO A 427 -25.49 5.87 -9.94
N ILE A 428 -26.19 6.81 -10.57
CA ILE A 428 -27.63 6.68 -10.77
C ILE A 428 -27.88 5.55 -11.78
N GLU A 429 -28.84 4.69 -11.49
CA GLU A 429 -29.26 3.64 -12.41
C GLU A 429 -29.64 4.26 -13.78
N GLY A 430 -28.99 3.80 -14.86
CA GLY A 430 -29.16 4.36 -16.21
C GLY A 430 -28.28 5.58 -16.56
N HIS A 431 -27.58 6.19 -15.59
CA HIS A 431 -26.72 7.38 -15.80
C HIS A 431 -25.36 7.20 -15.13
N ARG A 432 -24.52 6.30 -15.68
CA ARG A 432 -23.22 5.93 -15.07
C ARG A 432 -22.26 7.10 -14.85
N ASP A 433 -22.40 8.17 -15.63
CA ASP A 433 -21.53 9.34 -15.59
C ASP A 433 -22.11 10.50 -14.75
N SER A 434 -23.31 10.35 -14.20
CA SER A 434 -23.99 11.39 -13.41
C SER A 434 -23.82 11.12 -11.93
N ILE A 435 -23.15 12.05 -11.24
CA ILE A 435 -23.10 12.08 -9.78
C ILE A 435 -24.24 12.97 -9.29
N VAL A 436 -25.21 12.40 -8.58
CA VAL A 436 -26.13 13.23 -7.79
C VAL A 436 -25.33 13.79 -6.62
N PRO A 437 -25.43 15.08 -6.33
CA PRO A 437 -24.96 15.64 -5.07
C PRO A 437 -25.74 14.99 -3.91
N GLU A 438 -25.22 13.89 -3.38
CA GLU A 438 -25.74 13.27 -2.17
C GLU A 438 -24.96 13.79 -0.95
N PRO A 439 -25.61 13.91 0.22
CA PRO A 439 -24.87 14.14 1.45
C PRO A 439 -23.85 13.05 1.66
N ARG A 440 -22.67 13.43 2.13
CA ARG A 440 -21.58 12.46 2.43
C ARG A 440 -22.10 11.34 3.33
N ARG A 441 -21.92 10.11 2.90
CA ARG A 441 -22.31 8.93 3.67
C ARG A 441 -21.14 8.48 4.54
N LEU A 442 -21.13 8.95 5.78
CA LEU A 442 -20.15 8.53 6.77
C LEU A 442 -20.22 7.01 7.01
N TYR A 443 -19.09 6.35 6.97
CA TYR A 443 -18.95 4.93 7.22
C TYR A 443 -18.23 4.64 8.55
N ASP A 444 -17.12 5.34 8.81
CA ASP A 444 -16.37 5.21 10.06
C ASP A 444 -15.82 6.57 10.49
N SER A 445 -15.64 6.77 11.80
CA SER A 445 -15.05 8.00 12.34
C SER A 445 -14.42 7.76 13.70
N ILE A 446 -13.17 8.16 13.84
CA ILE A 446 -12.44 8.18 15.12
C ILE A 446 -11.70 9.50 15.29
N VAL A 447 -11.44 9.81 16.54
CA VAL A 447 -10.53 10.90 16.92
C VAL A 447 -9.43 10.33 17.82
N LEU A 448 -8.19 10.54 17.40
CA LEU A 448 -7.01 10.28 18.21
C LEU A 448 -6.63 11.58 18.91
N TYR A 449 -6.43 11.55 20.22
CA TYR A 449 -6.12 12.75 21.01
C TYR A 449 -5.10 12.43 22.10
N LYS A 450 -4.28 13.41 22.46
CA LYS A 450 -3.27 13.27 23.49
C LYS A 450 -3.93 13.26 24.86
N GLY A 451 -3.81 12.13 25.55
CA GLY A 451 -4.26 11.95 26.93
C GLY A 451 -3.18 12.30 27.95
N GLU A 452 -3.51 12.09 29.22
CA GLU A 452 -2.55 12.22 30.32
C GLU A 452 -1.35 11.27 30.12
N GLY A 453 -0.18 11.69 30.52
CA GLY A 453 1.06 10.91 30.40
C GLY A 453 1.58 10.77 28.97
N GLY A 454 1.06 11.53 27.99
CA GLY A 454 1.51 11.50 26.60
C GLY A 454 0.94 10.33 25.79
N LEU A 455 0.07 9.52 26.39
CA LEU A 455 -0.58 8.41 25.71
C LEU A 455 -1.64 8.95 24.73
N VAL A 456 -1.60 8.50 23.46
CA VAL A 456 -2.60 8.85 22.46
C VAL A 456 -3.81 7.92 22.60
N ARG A 457 -4.94 8.48 23.01
CA ARG A 457 -6.22 7.78 23.18
C ARG A 457 -7.09 7.89 21.94
N ILE A 458 -8.00 6.93 21.75
CA ILE A 458 -8.92 6.90 20.61
C ILE A 458 -10.36 6.93 21.08
N ARG A 459 -11.12 7.86 20.50
CA ARG A 459 -12.58 7.95 20.68
C ARG A 459 -13.27 7.54 19.39
N ASP A 460 -14.19 6.59 19.50
CA ASP A 460 -14.95 6.04 18.37
C ASP A 460 -16.34 6.70 18.25
N TYR A 461 -16.55 7.43 17.16
CA TYR A 461 -17.79 8.12 16.83
C TYR A 461 -18.68 7.35 15.85
N ALA A 462 -18.22 6.23 15.33
CA ALA A 462 -18.94 5.40 14.37
C ALA A 462 -19.46 4.11 14.97
N ARG A 463 -19.38 3.93 16.28
CA ARG A 463 -19.80 2.71 16.97
C ARG A 463 -21.23 2.29 16.61
N ASP A 464 -22.15 3.27 16.58
CA ASP A 464 -23.58 3.03 16.34
C ASP A 464 -23.94 3.01 14.85
N LEU A 465 -22.99 3.27 13.95
CA LEU A 465 -23.22 3.17 12.51
C LEU A 465 -23.18 1.70 12.09
N PRO A 466 -24.12 1.24 11.22
CA PRO A 466 -24.15 -0.16 10.78
C PRO A 466 -22.93 -0.50 9.93
N GLU A 467 -22.37 -1.69 10.14
CA GLU A 467 -21.42 -2.30 9.21
C GLU A 467 -22.15 -2.77 7.96
N ARG A 468 -21.45 -2.83 6.81
CA ARG A 468 -22.02 -3.22 5.53
C ARG A 468 -21.15 -4.26 4.84
N PHE A 469 -21.79 -5.29 4.31
CA PHE A 469 -21.15 -6.43 3.67
C PHE A 469 -21.87 -6.73 2.35
N GLU A 470 -21.41 -6.10 1.28
CA GLU A 470 -22.03 -6.16 -0.06
C GLU A 470 -21.31 -7.16 -0.99
N PHE A 471 -20.74 -8.24 -0.44
CA PHE A 471 -20.09 -9.28 -1.22
C PHE A 471 -21.09 -10.37 -1.63
N ASN A 472 -21.21 -10.61 -2.96
CA ASN A 472 -22.15 -11.58 -3.54
C ASN A 472 -21.53 -12.52 -4.61
N ALA A 473 -20.22 -12.40 -4.87
CA ALA A 473 -19.53 -13.15 -5.91
C ALA A 473 -19.23 -14.61 -5.50
N PHE A 474 -20.25 -15.33 -5.02
CA PHE A 474 -20.19 -16.77 -4.77
C PHE A 474 -20.54 -17.54 -6.04
N GLY A 475 -19.86 -18.67 -6.29
CA GLY A 475 -20.24 -19.55 -7.40
C GLY A 475 -21.68 -20.06 -7.26
N THR A 476 -22.34 -20.37 -8.39
CA THR A 476 -23.73 -20.89 -8.45
C THR A 476 -23.83 -22.39 -8.14
N ASP A 477 -22.72 -23.10 -8.06
CA ASP A 477 -22.63 -24.51 -7.72
C ASP A 477 -22.97 -24.78 -6.23
N SER A 478 -23.06 -26.05 -5.86
CA SER A 478 -23.37 -26.45 -4.48
C SER A 478 -22.36 -25.90 -3.46
N LYS A 479 -21.07 -25.80 -3.82
CA LYS A 479 -20.02 -25.26 -2.99
C LYS A 479 -20.16 -23.74 -2.81
N GLY A 480 -20.50 -23.02 -3.90
CA GLY A 480 -20.76 -21.57 -3.87
C GLY A 480 -21.94 -21.24 -2.97
N ARG A 481 -23.08 -21.96 -3.11
CA ARG A 481 -24.26 -21.78 -2.24
C ARG A 481 -23.94 -22.02 -0.75
N LYS A 482 -23.12 -23.06 -0.44
CA LYS A 482 -22.69 -23.34 0.94
C LYS A 482 -21.84 -22.19 1.51
N ARG A 483 -20.91 -21.65 0.72
CA ARG A 483 -20.07 -20.49 1.12
C ARG A 483 -20.91 -19.22 1.31
N ALA A 484 -21.90 -18.97 0.44
CA ALA A 484 -22.82 -17.86 0.59
C ALA A 484 -23.65 -17.95 1.89
N ALA A 485 -24.18 -19.13 2.19
CA ALA A 485 -24.95 -19.35 3.42
C ALA A 485 -24.08 -19.18 4.68
N GLN A 486 -22.83 -19.67 4.66
CA GLN A 486 -21.88 -19.46 5.76
C GLN A 486 -21.56 -17.99 5.93
N TYR A 487 -21.25 -17.27 4.86
CA TYR A 487 -20.94 -15.84 4.92
C TYR A 487 -22.11 -15.03 5.47
N ALA A 488 -23.34 -15.34 5.01
CA ALA A 488 -24.55 -14.70 5.53
C ALA A 488 -24.75 -14.94 7.05
N LYS A 489 -24.36 -16.13 7.55
CA LYS A 489 -24.37 -16.43 8.98
C LYS A 489 -23.30 -15.57 9.71
N GLU A 490 -22.06 -15.54 9.22
CA GLU A 490 -20.97 -14.75 9.81
C GLU A 490 -21.31 -13.25 9.89
N VAL A 491 -21.99 -12.71 8.85
CA VAL A 491 -22.50 -11.33 8.84
C VAL A 491 -23.56 -11.11 9.93
N ARG A 492 -24.51 -12.03 10.08
CA ARG A 492 -25.51 -11.93 11.16
C ARG A 492 -24.87 -11.97 12.53
N ASP A 493 -24.00 -12.98 12.78
CA ASP A 493 -23.30 -13.15 14.06
C ASP A 493 -22.49 -11.87 14.40
N ARG A 494 -21.90 -11.22 13.39
CA ARG A 494 -21.17 -9.96 13.56
C ARG A 494 -22.09 -8.80 13.92
N HIS A 495 -23.24 -8.68 13.27
CA HIS A 495 -24.23 -7.63 13.58
C HIS A 495 -24.82 -7.80 14.98
N GLU A 496 -25.16 -9.03 15.38
CA GLU A 496 -25.62 -9.36 16.73
C GLU A 496 -24.58 -8.97 17.79
N ALA A 497 -23.32 -9.34 17.58
CA ALA A 497 -22.23 -8.95 18.48
C ALA A 497 -22.01 -7.42 18.53
N GLN A 498 -22.24 -6.70 17.44
CA GLN A 498 -22.18 -5.23 17.42
C GLN A 498 -23.33 -4.63 18.25
N GLU A 499 -24.55 -5.12 18.08
CA GLU A 499 -25.71 -4.68 18.87
C GLU A 499 -25.54 -4.93 20.38
N GLU A 500 -25.01 -6.10 20.75
CA GLU A 500 -24.72 -6.43 22.15
C GLU A 500 -23.70 -5.46 22.76
N ARG A 501 -22.63 -5.12 22.03
CA ARG A 501 -21.61 -4.14 22.47
C ARG A 501 -22.21 -2.74 22.66
N ILE A 502 -23.16 -2.35 21.81
CA ILE A 502 -23.88 -1.07 21.92
C ILE A 502 -24.78 -1.06 23.16
N ARG A 503 -25.54 -2.14 23.39
CA ARG A 503 -26.43 -2.28 24.56
C ARG A 503 -25.67 -2.32 25.88
N ALA A 504 -24.54 -3.04 25.95
CA ALA A 504 -23.75 -3.17 27.17
C ALA A 504 -23.08 -1.86 27.65
N LYS A 505 -23.11 -0.81 26.85
CA LYS A 505 -22.51 0.50 27.17
C LYS A 505 -23.55 1.63 27.34
N LYS A 506 -24.83 1.33 27.17
CA LYS A 506 -25.95 2.17 27.57
C LYS A 506 -26.37 1.88 29.02
#